data_1c0eafe89da0ca406b151f8c11c3e824
#
_entry.id   1c0eafe89da0ca406b151f8c11c3e824
#
_cell.length_a   1.000
_cell.length_b   1.000
_cell.length_c   1.000
_cell.angle_alpha   90.00
_cell.angle_beta   90.00
_cell.angle_gamma   90.00
#
_symmetry.space_group_name_H-M   'P 1'
#
loop_
_entity.id
_entity.type
_entity.pdbx_description
1 polymer ?
#
loop_
_entity_poly.entity_id
_entity_poly.type
_entity_poly.pdbx_seq_one_letter_code
_entity_poly.pdbx_strand_id
1 'polypeptide(L)'
;MPHGYDNEIAIRVDDVHLALGDDPPLAVLAGVDLVAPAGEVTAIIGPSGCGKSTLLDVIAGLVTPDSGSVVTASSGRPVLMPQRDALMPWRTLRDNVAAAAELRGTPRGDARALADREVARVGLAGFGDHYPHALSGGMRQRGALARTLLAESDIWLLDEPFGALDALTRSEMHRVLVAVREQVAPTIVLVTHDIAEAVAIADSVLVASPAPMRIVSRVRVADAGPDAAHEILTSLRAAGVNA
;
A
#
# COMPACT_ATOMS: atom_id res chain seq x y z
N MET A 1 -13.46 13.15 -28.50
CA MET A 1 -14.27 13.61 -27.36
C MET A 1 -13.62 13.05 -26.11
N PRO A 2 -12.96 13.82 -25.26
CA PRO A 2 -12.45 13.32 -24.01
C PRO A 2 -13.67 13.19 -23.07
N HIS A 3 -13.98 11.97 -22.66
CA HIS A 3 -14.93 11.71 -21.59
C HIS A 3 -14.36 12.29 -20.31
N GLY A 4 -15.08 13.27 -19.71
CA GLY A 4 -14.84 13.71 -18.36
C GLY A 4 -15.04 12.51 -17.44
N TYR A 5 -13.93 12.06 -16.85
CA TYR A 5 -13.98 11.11 -15.75
C TYR A 5 -14.54 11.88 -14.55
N ASP A 6 -15.82 11.68 -14.23
CA ASP A 6 -16.25 11.76 -12.84
C ASP A 6 -15.36 10.74 -12.11
N ASN A 7 -14.41 11.22 -11.32
CA ASN A 7 -13.47 10.37 -10.58
C ASN A 7 -14.31 9.54 -9.61
N GLU A 8 -14.71 8.34 -10.01
CA GLU A 8 -15.39 7.41 -9.13
C GLU A 8 -14.50 7.16 -7.91
N ILE A 9 -15.10 7.26 -6.73
CA ILE A 9 -14.40 6.99 -5.46
C ILE A 9 -14.26 5.49 -5.33
N ALA A 10 -13.02 5.00 -5.31
CA ALA A 10 -12.74 3.57 -5.10
C ALA A 10 -12.72 3.18 -3.62
N ILE A 11 -12.25 4.08 -2.75
CA ILE A 11 -12.27 3.88 -1.29
C ILE A 11 -12.80 5.14 -0.62
N ARG A 12 -13.76 4.97 0.27
CA ARG A 12 -14.26 6.00 1.19
C ARG A 12 -14.18 5.47 2.62
N VAL A 13 -13.58 6.24 3.46
CA VAL A 13 -13.51 6.05 4.91
C VAL A 13 -14.17 7.26 5.54
N ASP A 14 -15.22 7.06 6.31
CA ASP A 14 -16.01 8.14 6.93
C ASP A 14 -16.01 7.99 8.46
N ASP A 15 -15.44 8.96 9.15
CA ASP A 15 -15.38 9.12 10.61
C ASP A 15 -15.01 7.83 11.37
N VAL A 16 -13.96 7.14 10.89
CA VAL A 16 -13.55 5.86 11.49
C VAL A 16 -12.82 6.06 12.79
N HIS A 17 -13.32 5.38 13.83
CA HIS A 17 -12.71 5.28 15.16
C HIS A 17 -12.36 3.83 15.48
N LEU A 18 -11.21 3.62 16.14
CA LEU A 18 -10.78 2.31 16.61
C LEU A 18 -9.89 2.45 17.84
N ALA A 19 -10.19 1.66 18.87
CA ALA A 19 -9.31 1.45 20.00
C ALA A 19 -8.89 -0.03 20.09
N LEU A 20 -7.67 -0.30 20.53
CA LEU A 20 -7.11 -1.63 20.69
C LEU A 20 -6.74 -1.90 22.15
N GLY A 21 -6.83 -3.16 22.57
CA GLY A 21 -6.58 -3.61 23.93
C GLY A 21 -7.82 -3.52 24.83
N ASP A 22 -7.75 -4.10 26.03
CA ASP A 22 -8.93 -4.33 26.86
C ASP A 22 -9.10 -3.30 27.99
N ASP A 23 -8.03 -2.94 28.74
CA ASP A 23 -8.16 -2.09 29.92
C ASP A 23 -6.86 -1.35 30.28
N PRO A 24 -6.77 -0.02 30.10
CA PRO A 24 -7.66 0.81 29.28
C PRO A 24 -7.42 0.60 27.77
N PRO A 25 -8.45 0.67 26.94
CA PRO A 25 -8.29 0.59 25.50
C PRO A 25 -7.47 1.77 24.97
N LEU A 26 -6.53 1.51 24.08
CA LEU A 26 -5.70 2.51 23.44
C LEU A 26 -6.37 3.00 22.15
N ALA A 27 -6.78 4.27 22.11
CA ALA A 27 -7.29 4.88 20.89
C ALA A 27 -6.17 4.91 19.82
N VAL A 28 -6.44 4.29 18.66
CA VAL A 28 -5.51 4.22 17.53
C VAL A 28 -5.98 5.08 16.37
N LEU A 29 -7.27 5.03 16.03
CA LEU A 29 -7.92 5.87 15.03
C LEU A 29 -8.98 6.74 15.71
N ALA A 30 -9.05 8.03 15.37
CA ALA A 30 -9.91 8.98 16.08
C ALA A 30 -10.65 9.93 15.13
N GLY A 31 -11.62 9.41 14.36
CA GLY A 31 -12.33 10.16 13.34
C GLY A 31 -11.47 10.34 12.08
N VAL A 32 -11.15 9.22 11.45
CA VAL A 32 -10.36 9.23 10.20
C VAL A 32 -11.29 9.32 9.02
N ASP A 33 -11.09 10.37 8.20
CA ASP A 33 -11.73 10.55 6.90
C ASP A 33 -10.71 10.39 5.79
N LEU A 34 -11.01 9.54 4.78
CA LEU A 34 -10.16 9.32 3.62
C LEU A 34 -11.01 9.07 2.38
N VAL A 35 -10.60 9.67 1.28
CA VAL A 35 -11.13 9.37 -0.06
C VAL A 35 -9.97 9.04 -0.97
N ALA A 36 -9.99 7.85 -1.59
CA ALA A 36 -9.08 7.47 -2.66
C ALA A 36 -9.86 7.34 -3.97
N PRO A 37 -9.60 8.22 -4.96
CA PRO A 37 -10.23 8.15 -6.28
C PRO A 37 -9.77 6.90 -7.04
N ALA A 38 -10.63 6.37 -7.91
CA ALA A 38 -10.34 5.22 -8.74
C ALA A 38 -9.13 5.48 -9.67
N GLY A 39 -8.21 4.53 -9.73
CA GLY A 39 -6.99 4.60 -10.56
C GLY A 39 -5.93 5.59 -10.07
N GLU A 40 -6.15 6.28 -8.93
CA GLU A 40 -5.16 7.17 -8.32
C GLU A 40 -4.35 6.47 -7.23
N VAL A 41 -3.17 7.01 -6.97
CA VAL A 41 -2.31 6.65 -5.84
C VAL A 41 -2.48 7.68 -4.74
N THR A 42 -2.99 7.26 -3.59
CA THR A 42 -3.09 8.06 -2.38
C THR A 42 -2.04 7.60 -1.38
N ALA A 43 -1.03 8.41 -1.11
CA ALA A 43 -0.05 8.12 -0.08
C ALA A 43 -0.53 8.63 1.29
N ILE A 44 -0.18 7.89 2.35
CA ILE A 44 -0.39 8.30 3.74
C ILE A 44 0.95 8.40 4.42
N ILE A 45 1.28 9.59 4.91
CA ILE A 45 2.54 9.90 5.58
C ILE A 45 2.29 10.33 7.02
N GLY A 46 3.15 9.93 7.95
CA GLY A 46 3.02 10.29 9.36
C GLY A 46 3.99 9.49 10.24
N PRO A 47 4.05 9.81 11.55
CA PRO A 47 5.01 9.19 12.46
C PRO A 47 4.79 7.68 12.60
N SER A 48 5.87 6.97 12.96
CA SER A 48 5.78 5.53 13.25
C SER A 48 4.84 5.28 14.44
N GLY A 49 4.03 4.22 14.33
CA GLY A 49 3.10 3.84 15.40
C GLY A 49 1.84 4.71 15.53
N CYS A 50 1.59 5.68 14.61
CA CYS A 50 0.38 6.51 14.72
C CYS A 50 -0.92 5.80 14.32
N GLY A 51 -0.88 4.65 13.62
CA GLY A 51 -2.08 3.89 13.23
C GLY A 51 -2.25 3.66 11.72
N LYS A 52 -1.26 4.01 10.88
CA LYS A 52 -1.35 3.86 9.41
C LYS A 52 -1.60 2.42 8.97
N SER A 53 -0.82 1.46 9.48
CA SER A 53 -1.01 0.03 9.19
C SER A 53 -2.38 -0.45 9.65
N THR A 54 -2.82 -0.01 10.82
CA THR A 54 -4.15 -0.33 11.36
C THR A 54 -5.27 0.21 10.46
N LEU A 55 -5.10 1.41 9.90
CA LEU A 55 -6.06 1.94 8.92
C LEU A 55 -6.11 1.07 7.66
N LEU A 56 -4.96 0.60 7.15
CA LEU A 56 -4.95 -0.35 6.03
C LEU A 56 -5.66 -1.66 6.38
N ASP A 57 -5.47 -2.19 7.59
CA ASP A 57 -6.17 -3.39 8.06
C ASP A 57 -7.69 -3.19 8.11
N VAL A 58 -8.14 -2.00 8.54
CA VAL A 58 -9.57 -1.63 8.53
C VAL A 58 -10.10 -1.54 7.10
N ILE A 59 -9.38 -0.89 6.17
CA ILE A 59 -9.78 -0.80 4.76
C ILE A 59 -9.80 -2.19 4.10
N ALA A 60 -8.86 -3.07 4.46
CA ALA A 60 -8.81 -4.46 3.98
C ALA A 60 -9.94 -5.35 4.54
N GLY A 61 -10.71 -4.85 5.53
CA GLY A 61 -11.73 -5.61 6.24
C GLY A 61 -11.17 -6.69 7.16
N LEU A 62 -9.90 -6.58 7.58
CA LEU A 62 -9.26 -7.47 8.53
C LEU A 62 -9.57 -7.08 9.99
N VAL A 63 -9.82 -5.79 10.22
CA VAL A 63 -10.21 -5.23 11.51
C VAL A 63 -11.50 -4.45 11.33
N THR A 64 -12.48 -4.70 12.22
CA THR A 64 -13.74 -3.94 12.24
C THR A 64 -13.54 -2.69 13.10
N PRO A 65 -13.85 -1.48 12.62
CA PRO A 65 -13.78 -0.27 13.42
C PRO A 65 -14.87 -0.25 14.50
N ASP A 66 -14.64 0.50 15.59
CA ASP A 66 -15.63 0.69 16.66
C ASP A 66 -16.82 1.56 16.20
N SER A 67 -16.54 2.54 15.33
CA SER A 67 -17.53 3.39 14.69
C SER A 67 -17.00 3.96 13.37
N GLY A 68 -17.92 4.57 12.60
CA GLY A 68 -17.65 5.04 11.24
C GLY A 68 -17.90 3.95 10.20
N SER A 69 -17.50 4.21 8.96
CA SER A 69 -17.70 3.25 7.89
C SER A 69 -16.57 3.24 6.87
N VAL A 70 -16.38 2.10 6.21
CA VAL A 70 -15.47 1.95 5.06
C VAL A 70 -16.27 1.35 3.92
N VAL A 71 -16.21 2.02 2.77
CA VAL A 71 -16.82 1.56 1.53
C VAL A 71 -15.74 1.45 0.45
N THR A 72 -15.69 0.30 -0.22
CA THR A 72 -14.84 0.08 -1.39
C THR A 72 -15.69 -0.21 -2.61
N ALA A 73 -15.41 0.46 -3.73
CA ALA A 73 -16.15 0.30 -4.99
C ALA A 73 -15.76 -0.95 -5.79
N SER A 74 -14.75 -1.70 -5.32
CA SER A 74 -14.28 -2.91 -5.99
C SER A 74 -15.27 -4.06 -5.84
N SER A 75 -15.45 -4.83 -6.90
CA SER A 75 -16.20 -6.11 -6.89
C SER A 75 -15.46 -7.21 -6.13
N GLY A 76 -14.16 -7.01 -5.82
CA GLY A 76 -13.29 -7.91 -5.06
C GLY A 76 -12.75 -7.28 -3.78
N ARG A 77 -12.14 -8.10 -2.93
CA ARG A 77 -11.45 -7.60 -1.74
C ARG A 77 -10.17 -6.87 -2.13
N PRO A 78 -9.82 -5.73 -1.45
CA PRO A 78 -8.53 -5.12 -1.60
C PRO A 78 -7.40 -6.12 -1.32
N VAL A 79 -6.30 -6.03 -2.06
CA VAL A 79 -5.10 -6.80 -1.73
C VAL A 79 -4.22 -5.98 -0.78
N LEU A 80 -3.80 -6.58 0.32
CA LEU A 80 -2.91 -5.97 1.29
C LEU A 80 -1.51 -6.56 1.17
N MET A 81 -0.52 -5.69 0.98
CA MET A 81 0.89 -5.97 1.20
C MET A 81 1.29 -5.38 2.56
N PRO A 82 1.41 -6.17 3.62
CA PRO A 82 1.76 -5.67 4.94
C PRO A 82 3.24 -5.30 5.01
N GLN A 83 3.61 -4.48 5.99
CA GLN A 83 4.98 -4.02 6.24
C GLN A 83 5.99 -5.17 6.35
N ARG A 84 5.61 -6.28 6.99
CA ARG A 84 6.38 -7.54 6.96
C ARG A 84 6.01 -8.29 5.68
N ASP A 85 6.97 -8.91 5.03
CA ASP A 85 6.79 -9.59 3.74
C ASP A 85 5.67 -10.65 3.73
N ALA A 86 5.31 -11.20 4.89
CA ALA A 86 4.26 -12.21 5.08
C ALA A 86 4.33 -13.36 4.04
N LEU A 87 5.56 -13.72 3.64
CA LEU A 87 5.78 -14.90 2.81
C LEU A 87 5.62 -16.16 3.67
N MET A 88 4.98 -17.17 3.13
CA MET A 88 4.80 -18.48 3.77
C MET A 88 6.17 -19.19 3.83
N PRO A 89 6.73 -19.44 5.03
CA PRO A 89 8.10 -19.93 5.16
C PRO A 89 8.30 -21.37 4.63
N TRP A 90 7.21 -22.13 4.48
CA TRP A 90 7.22 -23.50 3.96
C TRP A 90 6.97 -23.58 2.43
N ARG A 91 6.80 -22.44 1.75
CA ARG A 91 6.68 -22.34 0.29
C ARG A 91 7.92 -21.67 -0.30
N THR A 92 8.28 -22.05 -1.52
CA THR A 92 9.30 -21.33 -2.29
C THR A 92 8.80 -19.93 -2.66
N LEU A 93 9.68 -19.05 -3.14
CA LEU A 93 9.30 -17.73 -3.62
C LEU A 93 8.25 -17.82 -4.74
N ARG A 94 8.49 -18.68 -5.74
CA ARG A 94 7.52 -18.93 -6.83
C ARG A 94 6.17 -19.36 -6.29
N ASP A 95 6.12 -20.32 -5.36
CA ASP A 95 4.86 -20.81 -4.80
C ASP A 95 4.18 -19.78 -3.89
N ASN A 96 4.93 -18.89 -3.26
CA ASN A 96 4.37 -17.75 -2.53
C ASN A 96 3.69 -16.75 -3.47
N VAL A 97 4.31 -16.43 -4.59
CA VAL A 97 3.74 -15.52 -5.59
C VAL A 97 2.57 -16.18 -6.31
N ALA A 98 2.71 -17.46 -6.71
CA ALA A 98 1.66 -18.22 -7.38
C ALA A 98 0.37 -18.35 -6.54
N ALA A 99 0.47 -18.31 -5.20
CA ALA A 99 -0.67 -18.41 -4.30
C ALA A 99 -1.78 -17.41 -4.62
N ALA A 100 -1.45 -16.21 -5.07
CA ALA A 100 -2.42 -15.21 -5.46
C ALA A 100 -3.31 -15.67 -6.64
N ALA A 101 -2.74 -16.31 -7.65
CA ALA A 101 -3.48 -16.87 -8.78
C ALA A 101 -4.18 -18.19 -8.41
N GLU A 102 -3.54 -19.06 -7.59
CA GLU A 102 -4.15 -20.29 -7.10
C GLU A 102 -5.45 -20.02 -6.34
N LEU A 103 -5.50 -18.97 -5.50
CA LEU A 103 -6.69 -18.56 -4.75
C LEU A 103 -7.85 -18.11 -5.65
N ARG A 104 -7.55 -17.66 -6.88
CA ARG A 104 -8.56 -17.32 -7.90
C ARG A 104 -8.98 -18.52 -8.77
N GLY A 105 -8.44 -19.71 -8.49
CA GLY A 105 -8.77 -20.94 -9.20
C GLY A 105 -7.88 -21.24 -10.40
N THR A 106 -6.78 -20.48 -10.60
CA THR A 106 -5.80 -20.78 -11.67
C THR A 106 -5.09 -22.11 -11.37
N PRO A 107 -5.02 -23.04 -12.32
CA PRO A 107 -4.30 -24.31 -12.14
C PRO A 107 -2.84 -24.06 -11.72
N ARG A 108 -2.32 -24.89 -10.83
CA ARG A 108 -0.99 -24.68 -10.22
C ARG A 108 0.15 -24.50 -11.23
N GLY A 109 0.11 -25.22 -12.34
CA GLY A 109 1.14 -25.11 -13.39
C GLY A 109 1.13 -23.72 -14.02
N ASP A 110 -0.06 -23.22 -14.37
CA ASP A 110 -0.25 -21.91 -14.98
C ASP A 110 0.05 -20.78 -13.97
N ALA A 111 -0.38 -20.94 -12.72
CA ALA A 111 -0.11 -20.01 -11.63
C ALA A 111 1.41 -19.86 -11.39
N ARG A 112 2.18 -20.94 -11.47
CA ARG A 112 3.64 -20.92 -11.36
C ARG A 112 4.29 -20.19 -12.54
N ALA A 113 3.80 -20.42 -13.77
CA ALA A 113 4.30 -19.73 -14.95
C ALA A 113 4.03 -18.21 -14.89
N LEU A 114 2.87 -17.79 -14.38
CA LEU A 114 2.56 -16.39 -14.08
C LEU A 114 3.48 -15.83 -12.99
N ALA A 115 3.67 -16.58 -11.92
CA ALA A 115 4.55 -16.20 -10.81
C ALA A 115 5.99 -15.98 -11.26
N ASP A 116 6.54 -16.82 -12.15
CA ASP A 116 7.90 -16.67 -12.68
C ASP A 116 8.08 -15.36 -13.45
N ARG A 117 7.03 -14.89 -14.14
CA ARG A 117 7.05 -13.57 -14.81
C ARG A 117 7.11 -12.42 -13.82
N GLU A 118 6.30 -12.48 -12.77
CA GLU A 118 6.28 -11.42 -11.75
C GLU A 118 7.55 -11.44 -10.90
N VAL A 119 8.09 -12.61 -10.58
CA VAL A 119 9.39 -12.77 -9.89
C VAL A 119 10.52 -12.16 -10.75
N ALA A 120 10.50 -12.37 -12.07
CA ALA A 120 11.47 -11.73 -12.96
C ALA A 120 11.26 -10.21 -13.06
N ARG A 121 9.99 -9.72 -13.08
CA ARG A 121 9.64 -8.29 -13.15
C ARG A 121 10.21 -7.50 -11.96
N VAL A 122 10.24 -8.11 -10.77
CA VAL A 122 10.84 -7.48 -9.57
C VAL A 122 12.34 -7.76 -9.42
N GLY A 123 13.02 -8.22 -10.47
CA GLY A 123 14.47 -8.43 -10.49
C GLY A 123 14.93 -9.64 -9.66
N LEU A 124 14.08 -10.67 -9.52
CA LEU A 124 14.39 -11.90 -8.78
C LEU A 124 14.43 -13.14 -9.70
N ALA A 125 14.72 -12.95 -11.00
CA ALA A 125 14.92 -14.07 -11.90
C ALA A 125 15.98 -15.05 -11.36
N GLY A 126 15.67 -16.36 -11.38
CA GLY A 126 16.54 -17.40 -10.83
C GLY A 126 16.35 -17.71 -9.34
N PHE A 127 15.59 -16.87 -8.58
CA PHE A 127 15.34 -17.10 -7.16
C PHE A 127 14.00 -17.79 -6.85
N GLY A 128 13.24 -18.16 -7.89
CA GLY A 128 11.90 -18.74 -7.74
C GLY A 128 11.82 -19.98 -6.85
N ASP A 129 12.85 -20.82 -6.85
CA ASP A 129 12.89 -22.06 -6.08
C ASP A 129 13.49 -21.90 -4.66
N HIS A 130 13.89 -20.67 -4.28
CA HIS A 130 14.42 -20.39 -2.95
C HIS A 130 13.28 -20.21 -1.94
N TYR A 131 13.51 -20.69 -0.72
CA TYR A 131 12.62 -20.45 0.42
C TYR A 131 12.88 -19.07 1.05
N PRO A 132 11.92 -18.45 1.73
CA PRO A 132 12.05 -17.13 2.32
C PRO A 132 13.28 -16.95 3.22
N HIS A 133 13.66 -17.99 3.99
CA HIS A 133 14.83 -17.93 4.86
C HIS A 133 16.19 -17.85 4.11
N ALA A 134 16.22 -18.23 2.83
CA ALA A 134 17.40 -18.12 1.98
C ALA A 134 17.47 -16.78 1.21
N LEU A 135 16.51 -15.88 1.40
CA LEU A 135 16.41 -14.59 0.73
C LEU A 135 16.78 -13.45 1.69
N SER A 136 17.39 -12.38 1.18
CA SER A 136 17.58 -11.15 1.95
C SER A 136 16.23 -10.47 2.25
N GLY A 137 16.20 -9.55 3.23
CA GLY A 137 14.99 -8.76 3.56
C GLY A 137 14.41 -8.04 2.34
N GLY A 138 15.25 -7.36 1.56
CA GLY A 138 14.83 -6.69 0.33
C GLY A 138 14.34 -7.65 -0.75
N MET A 139 14.93 -8.85 -0.88
CA MET A 139 14.43 -9.87 -1.81
C MET A 139 13.06 -10.38 -1.39
N ARG A 140 12.84 -10.61 -0.10
CA ARG A 140 11.51 -11.01 0.41
C ARG A 140 10.46 -9.93 0.16
N GLN A 141 10.82 -8.66 0.37
CA GLN A 141 9.91 -7.53 0.12
C GLN A 141 9.53 -7.41 -1.36
N ARG A 142 10.50 -7.56 -2.27
CA ARG A 142 10.24 -7.64 -3.71
C ARG A 142 9.36 -8.85 -4.08
N GLY A 143 9.55 -9.98 -3.42
CA GLY A 143 8.71 -11.16 -3.58
C GLY A 143 7.26 -10.93 -3.12
N ALA A 144 7.07 -10.21 -2.02
CA ALA A 144 5.74 -9.80 -1.54
C ALA A 144 5.06 -8.85 -2.54
N LEU A 145 5.82 -7.90 -3.13
CA LEU A 145 5.31 -7.04 -4.19
C LEU A 145 4.91 -7.87 -5.43
N ALA A 146 5.73 -8.83 -5.88
CA ALA A 146 5.39 -9.71 -6.99
C ALA A 146 4.08 -10.48 -6.75
N ARG A 147 3.86 -10.94 -5.51
CA ARG A 147 2.59 -11.59 -5.12
C ARG A 147 1.41 -10.61 -5.22
N THR A 148 1.59 -9.35 -4.82
CA THR A 148 0.57 -8.31 -4.94
C THR A 148 0.25 -7.99 -6.40
N LEU A 149 1.27 -7.88 -7.27
CA LEU A 149 1.09 -7.67 -8.71
C LEU A 149 0.26 -8.80 -9.35
N LEU A 150 0.45 -10.04 -8.89
CA LEU A 150 -0.26 -11.21 -9.41
C LEU A 150 -1.68 -11.36 -8.83
N ALA A 151 -2.06 -10.56 -7.83
CA ALA A 151 -3.37 -10.70 -7.18
C ALA A 151 -4.56 -10.25 -8.05
N GLU A 152 -4.32 -9.45 -9.13
CA GLU A 152 -5.35 -8.95 -10.04
C GLU A 152 -6.52 -8.27 -9.31
N SER A 153 -6.21 -7.45 -8.31
CA SER A 153 -7.18 -6.63 -7.57
C SER A 153 -7.16 -5.20 -8.10
N ASP A 154 -8.33 -4.57 -8.11
CA ASP A 154 -8.46 -3.15 -8.50
C ASP A 154 -7.99 -2.20 -7.38
N ILE A 155 -7.83 -2.70 -6.14
CA ILE A 155 -7.41 -1.92 -4.99
C ILE A 155 -6.21 -2.58 -4.31
N TRP A 156 -5.11 -1.81 -4.20
CA TRP A 156 -3.88 -2.23 -3.54
C TRP A 156 -3.62 -1.38 -2.31
N LEU A 157 -3.41 -2.04 -1.20
CA LEU A 157 -3.04 -1.44 0.08
C LEU A 157 -1.58 -1.83 0.37
N LEU A 158 -0.67 -0.87 0.30
CA LEU A 158 0.77 -1.11 0.40
C LEU A 158 1.32 -0.45 1.67
N ASP A 159 1.79 -1.26 2.61
CA ASP A 159 2.35 -0.79 3.88
C ASP A 159 3.88 -0.82 3.84
N GLU A 160 4.51 0.34 3.69
CA GLU A 160 5.97 0.53 3.56
C GLU A 160 6.62 -0.44 2.55
N PRO A 161 6.13 -0.52 1.31
CA PRO A 161 6.52 -1.58 0.36
C PRO A 161 7.99 -1.54 -0.04
N PHE A 162 8.68 -0.42 0.20
CA PHE A 162 10.08 -0.23 -0.20
C PHE A 162 11.02 0.02 0.98
N GLY A 163 10.53 -0.06 2.22
CA GLY A 163 11.29 0.30 3.42
C GLY A 163 12.56 -0.53 3.66
N ALA A 164 12.59 -1.79 3.23
CA ALA A 164 13.75 -2.68 3.38
C ALA A 164 14.72 -2.66 2.17
N LEU A 165 14.50 -1.77 1.18
CA LEU A 165 15.29 -1.70 -0.04
C LEU A 165 16.37 -0.62 0.05
N ASP A 166 17.54 -0.91 -0.55
CA ASP A 166 18.54 0.11 -0.82
C ASP A 166 18.04 1.11 -1.88
N ALA A 167 18.69 2.27 -1.99
CA ALA A 167 18.22 3.37 -2.84
C ALA A 167 18.11 3.00 -4.32
N LEU A 168 19.03 2.20 -4.86
CA LEU A 168 19.00 1.79 -6.27
C LEU A 168 17.84 0.84 -6.54
N THR A 169 17.72 -0.21 -5.75
CA THR A 169 16.63 -1.20 -5.85
C THR A 169 15.27 -0.53 -5.63
N ARG A 170 15.16 0.42 -4.69
CA ARG A 170 13.95 1.21 -4.44
C ARG A 170 13.54 1.98 -5.71
N SER A 171 14.48 2.69 -6.35
CA SER A 171 14.21 3.42 -7.59
C SER A 171 13.75 2.49 -8.73
N GLU A 172 14.28 1.28 -8.81
CA GLU A 172 13.82 0.27 -9.78
C GLU A 172 12.39 -0.19 -9.48
N MET A 173 12.05 -0.45 -8.22
CA MET A 173 10.70 -0.87 -7.82
C MET A 173 9.66 0.25 -8.00
N HIS A 174 10.05 1.51 -7.80
CA HIS A 174 9.19 2.64 -8.15
C HIS A 174 8.83 2.63 -9.63
N ARG A 175 9.83 2.41 -10.52
CA ARG A 175 9.57 2.30 -11.97
C ARG A 175 8.67 1.12 -12.31
N VAL A 176 8.83 -0.03 -11.64
CA VAL A 176 7.94 -1.19 -11.81
C VAL A 176 6.51 -0.82 -11.41
N LEU A 177 6.31 -0.18 -10.26
CA LEU A 177 4.98 0.22 -9.80
C LEU A 177 4.31 1.22 -10.76
N VAL A 178 5.05 2.22 -11.22
CA VAL A 178 4.55 3.21 -12.20
C VAL A 178 4.18 2.52 -13.51
N ALA A 179 5.02 1.63 -14.06
CA ALA A 179 4.72 0.91 -15.29
C ALA A 179 3.50 -0.01 -15.18
N VAL A 180 3.29 -0.63 -14.01
CA VAL A 180 2.08 -1.43 -13.77
C VAL A 180 0.85 -0.54 -13.65
N ARG A 181 0.96 0.60 -12.99
CA ARG A 181 -0.11 1.60 -12.89
C ARG A 181 -0.60 2.04 -14.28
N GLU A 182 0.32 2.29 -15.21
CA GLU A 182 -0.03 2.69 -16.59
C GLU A 182 -0.78 1.58 -17.36
N GLN A 183 -0.57 0.31 -17.01
CA GLN A 183 -1.18 -0.84 -17.69
C GLN A 183 -2.54 -1.24 -17.11
N VAL A 184 -2.68 -1.23 -15.79
CA VAL A 184 -3.84 -1.80 -15.07
C VAL A 184 -4.66 -0.73 -14.37
N ALA A 185 -4.08 0.46 -14.11
CA ALA A 185 -4.67 1.58 -13.38
C ALA A 185 -5.34 1.18 -12.04
N PRO A 186 -4.67 0.41 -11.16
CA PRO A 186 -5.24 0.07 -9.87
C PRO A 186 -5.34 1.31 -8.99
N THR A 187 -6.30 1.35 -8.09
CA THR A 187 -6.33 2.31 -7.00
C THR A 187 -5.36 1.86 -5.92
N ILE A 188 -4.44 2.73 -5.52
CA ILE A 188 -3.40 2.38 -4.56
C ILE A 188 -3.50 3.28 -3.33
N VAL A 189 -3.54 2.68 -2.14
CA VAL A 189 -3.26 3.37 -0.88
C VAL A 189 -1.88 2.93 -0.42
N LEU A 190 -0.94 3.87 -0.38
CA LEU A 190 0.46 3.64 -0.04
C LEU A 190 0.78 4.27 1.31
N VAL A 191 1.21 3.48 2.27
CA VAL A 191 1.79 3.99 3.53
C VAL A 191 3.30 4.06 3.39
N THR A 192 3.87 5.22 3.69
CA THR A 192 5.32 5.42 3.72
C THR A 192 5.71 6.48 4.75
N HIS A 193 6.96 6.47 5.20
CA HIS A 193 7.55 7.54 5.99
C HIS A 193 8.50 8.43 5.16
N ASP A 194 8.71 8.12 3.87
CA ASP A 194 9.60 8.84 2.97
C ASP A 194 8.80 9.82 2.09
N ILE A 195 9.01 11.13 2.32
CA ILE A 195 8.34 12.21 1.57
C ILE A 195 8.70 12.16 0.09
N ALA A 196 9.98 11.86 -0.23
CA ALA A 196 10.43 11.81 -1.62
C ALA A 196 9.76 10.65 -2.36
N GLU A 197 9.57 9.50 -1.69
CA GLU A 197 8.80 8.38 -2.21
C GLU A 197 7.34 8.76 -2.49
N ALA A 198 6.67 9.37 -1.51
CA ALA A 198 5.28 9.80 -1.65
C ALA A 198 5.09 10.76 -2.83
N VAL A 199 5.95 11.78 -2.94
CA VAL A 199 5.89 12.77 -4.03
C VAL A 199 6.20 12.15 -5.40
N ALA A 200 7.09 11.15 -5.45
CA ALA A 200 7.46 10.51 -6.71
C ALA A 200 6.38 9.59 -7.29
N ILE A 201 5.48 9.06 -6.46
CA ILE A 201 4.55 8.00 -6.87
C ILE A 201 3.09 8.44 -6.77
N ALA A 202 2.74 9.24 -5.75
CA ALA A 202 1.35 9.54 -5.42
C ALA A 202 0.76 10.72 -6.21
N ASP A 203 -0.54 10.66 -6.46
CA ASP A 203 -1.35 11.78 -6.95
C ASP A 203 -1.75 12.70 -5.79
N SER A 204 -2.00 12.11 -4.62
CA SER A 204 -2.34 12.83 -3.38
C SER A 204 -1.57 12.26 -2.20
N VAL A 205 -1.15 13.14 -1.30
CA VAL A 205 -0.51 12.76 -0.04
C VAL A 205 -1.37 13.23 1.13
N LEU A 206 -1.76 12.29 1.98
CA LEU A 206 -2.47 12.54 3.23
C LEU A 206 -1.49 12.55 4.39
N VAL A 207 -1.52 13.62 5.17
CA VAL A 207 -0.67 13.76 6.36
C VAL A 207 -1.44 13.29 7.58
N ALA A 208 -0.88 12.31 8.28
CA ALA A 208 -1.44 11.77 9.51
C ALA A 208 -0.83 12.44 10.75
N SER A 209 -1.67 12.68 11.77
CA SER A 209 -1.23 13.13 13.09
C SER A 209 -0.47 12.02 13.84
N PRO A 210 0.22 12.35 14.96
CA PRO A 210 0.56 11.35 15.97
C PRO A 210 -0.69 10.62 16.51
N ALA A 211 -0.47 9.49 17.21
CA ALA A 211 -1.55 8.72 17.80
C ALA A 211 -2.36 9.54 18.85
N PRO A 212 -3.71 9.39 18.88
CA PRO A 212 -4.53 8.64 17.94
C PRO A 212 -4.60 9.32 16.57
N MET A 213 -4.52 8.50 15.50
CA MET A 213 -4.41 8.98 14.13
C MET A 213 -5.64 9.75 13.67
N ARG A 214 -5.38 10.88 13.01
CA ARG A 214 -6.32 11.66 12.20
C ARG A 214 -5.64 12.07 10.91
N ILE A 215 -6.38 12.32 9.86
CA ILE A 215 -5.84 13.01 8.68
C ILE A 215 -5.94 14.51 8.94
N VAL A 216 -4.80 15.19 8.90
CA VAL A 216 -4.69 16.62 9.23
C VAL A 216 -4.47 17.52 8.02
N SER A 217 -4.01 16.94 6.89
CA SER A 217 -3.80 17.68 5.65
C SER A 217 -3.86 16.72 4.46
N ARG A 218 -4.22 17.28 3.28
CA ARG A 218 -4.16 16.63 1.99
C ARG A 218 -3.45 17.55 1.00
N VAL A 219 -2.42 17.02 0.35
CA VAL A 219 -1.64 17.70 -0.67
C VAL A 219 -1.82 16.95 -1.99
N ARG A 220 -2.34 17.62 -3.03
CA ARG A 220 -2.31 17.08 -4.40
C ARG A 220 -0.98 17.41 -5.03
N VAL A 221 -0.23 16.37 -5.41
CA VAL A 221 1.13 16.53 -5.89
C VAL A 221 1.20 17.37 -7.17
N ALA A 222 0.24 17.20 -8.08
CA ALA A 222 0.19 17.96 -9.31
C ALA A 222 -0.05 19.47 -9.08
N ASP A 223 -0.86 19.83 -8.07
CA ASP A 223 -1.20 21.22 -7.77
C ASP A 223 -0.04 21.94 -7.04
N ALA A 224 0.64 21.22 -6.14
CA ALA A 224 1.79 21.73 -5.39
C ALA A 224 3.08 21.79 -6.23
N GLY A 225 3.19 20.97 -7.27
CA GLY A 225 4.33 20.94 -8.17
C GLY A 225 5.66 20.70 -7.44
N PRO A 226 6.72 21.53 -7.73
CA PRO A 226 8.03 21.38 -7.07
C PRO A 226 8.00 21.60 -5.56
N ASP A 227 6.99 22.29 -5.04
CA ASP A 227 6.87 22.62 -3.61
C ASP A 227 6.14 21.52 -2.80
N ALA A 228 5.66 20.46 -3.44
CA ALA A 228 4.89 19.39 -2.79
C ALA A 228 5.60 18.82 -1.55
N ALA A 229 6.90 18.52 -1.65
CA ALA A 229 7.67 17.99 -0.53
C ALA A 229 7.76 19.00 0.63
N HIS A 230 7.89 20.30 0.34
CA HIS A 230 7.93 21.37 1.34
C HIS A 230 6.58 21.53 2.04
N GLU A 231 5.48 21.48 1.29
CA GLU A 231 4.12 21.58 1.82
C GLU A 231 3.79 20.40 2.75
N ILE A 232 4.15 19.16 2.34
CA ILE A 232 4.01 17.96 3.17
C ILE A 232 4.82 18.09 4.45
N LEU A 233 6.09 18.52 4.36
CA LEU A 233 6.96 18.71 5.53
C LEU A 233 6.40 19.75 6.49
N THR A 234 5.87 20.85 5.97
CA THR A 234 5.23 21.90 6.77
C THR A 234 3.99 21.36 7.49
N SER A 235 3.16 20.59 6.80
CA SER A 235 1.97 19.94 7.39
C SER A 235 2.34 18.94 8.48
N LEU A 236 3.41 18.14 8.30
CA LEU A 236 3.92 17.23 9.33
C LEU A 236 4.38 17.98 10.58
N ARG A 237 5.13 19.07 10.42
CA ARG A 237 5.58 19.90 11.55
C ARG A 237 4.41 20.55 12.28
N ALA A 238 3.42 21.06 11.55
CA ALA A 238 2.19 21.62 12.14
C ALA A 238 1.38 20.57 12.92
N ALA A 239 1.44 19.30 12.49
CA ALA A 239 0.86 18.15 13.19
C ALA A 239 1.64 17.70 14.44
N GLY A 240 2.76 18.35 14.77
CA GLY A 240 3.61 17.98 15.90
C GLY A 240 4.57 16.81 15.62
N VAL A 241 4.81 16.51 14.35
CA VAL A 241 5.79 15.50 13.94
C VAL A 241 7.15 16.16 13.76
N ASN A 242 8.11 15.80 14.60
CA ASN A 242 9.51 16.19 14.40
C ASN A 242 10.10 15.32 13.27
N ALA A 243 10.12 15.87 12.07
CA ALA A 243 10.68 15.23 10.88
C ALA A 243 12.14 15.64 10.66
#